data_15371822c98a8829cb86991c403b8f94
#
_entry.id   15371822c98a8829cb86991c403b8f94
#
_cell.length_a   1.000
_cell.length_b   1.000
_cell.length_c   1.000
_cell.angle_alpha   90.00
_cell.angle_beta   90.00
_cell.angle_gamma   90.00
#
_symmetry.space_group_name_H-M   'P 1'
#
loop_
_entity.id
_entity.type
_entity.pdbx_description
1 polymer ?
#
loop_
_entity_poly.entity_id
_entity_poly.type
_entity_poly.pdbx_seq_one_letter_code
_entity_poly.pdbx_strand_id
1 'polypeptide(L)'
;MGGLPAPDAVAVLLLLLSLAVPSFGEDLPRFFFEGNGHLVLHHAYLDTTLDVRYRHADGSYDAPALKQIEHFFRSRADGREAPISLRLIELLSYIQGHYHPRQMILLSGFRSPEFNADLRNAGGAVAQASLHTEAMAADITFIGLDMARLWHRLRDQNTGGVGYYRQNKFLHIDTGPPRFWEATTSRVQENLSADNARIFLRTDFDRYRDLNGAICALHSVTAYPVMISAHAKVVGADEASITIEPANGVGLNAEGCFAVSLPDAREFRVRSTPAIGGPGGRRGQSRIVLSTCEPRLGKTPAEITSNPIEIRPRYTAAHN
;
A
#
# COMPACT_ATOMS: atom_id res chain seq x y z
N MET A 1 -20.71 35.70 68.64
CA MET A 1 -19.37 35.49 68.05
C MET A 1 -19.32 34.05 67.51
N GLY A 2 -19.63 33.83 66.30
CA GLY A 2 -19.67 32.52 65.63
C GLY A 2 -18.83 32.57 64.38
N GLY A 3 -17.72 31.87 64.42
CA GLY A 3 -16.86 31.71 63.28
C GLY A 3 -17.45 30.72 62.28
N LEU A 4 -17.45 31.08 61.00
CA LEU A 4 -17.79 30.22 59.86
C LEU A 4 -16.62 29.29 59.53
N PRO A 5 -16.87 28.02 59.22
CA PRO A 5 -15.82 27.11 58.74
C PRO A 5 -15.48 27.38 57.29
N ALA A 6 -14.20 27.23 56.95
CA ALA A 6 -13.66 27.35 55.59
C ALA A 6 -14.13 26.16 54.69
N PRO A 7 -14.28 26.37 53.40
CA PRO A 7 -14.64 25.28 52.49
C PRO A 7 -13.46 24.39 52.17
N ASP A 8 -13.70 23.07 52.26
CA ASP A 8 -12.76 22.02 51.88
C ASP A 8 -12.44 22.06 50.39
N ALA A 9 -11.15 22.13 50.06
CA ALA A 9 -10.64 22.04 48.71
C ALA A 9 -10.72 20.56 48.22
N VAL A 10 -11.68 20.26 47.38
CA VAL A 10 -11.74 18.99 46.65
C VAL A 10 -10.71 19.03 45.54
N ALA A 11 -9.60 18.34 45.76
CA ALA A 11 -8.59 18.11 44.72
C ALA A 11 -9.14 17.13 43.66
N VAL A 12 -9.54 17.62 42.50
CA VAL A 12 -9.88 16.79 41.36
C VAL A 12 -8.58 16.29 40.71
N LEU A 13 -8.25 15.03 41.00
CA LEU A 13 -7.14 14.32 40.36
C LEU A 13 -7.56 13.92 38.95
N LEU A 14 -7.23 14.73 37.96
CA LEU A 14 -7.35 14.37 36.54
C LEU A 14 -6.34 13.26 36.21
N LEU A 15 -6.82 12.03 36.19
CA LEU A 15 -6.08 10.88 35.68
C LEU A 15 -6.03 11.01 34.14
N LEU A 16 -4.98 11.61 33.61
CA LEU A 16 -4.65 11.52 32.20
C LEU A 16 -4.29 10.07 31.88
N LEU A 17 -5.27 9.28 31.42
CA LEU A 17 -4.99 8.03 30.71
C LEU A 17 -4.29 8.39 29.42
N SER A 18 -2.98 8.41 29.44
CA SER A 18 -2.18 8.35 28.22
C SER A 18 -2.46 6.98 27.59
N LEU A 19 -3.31 6.95 26.58
CA LEU A 19 -3.38 5.84 25.64
C LEU A 19 -1.99 5.77 24.99
N ALA A 20 -1.13 4.89 25.52
CA ALA A 20 0.11 4.55 24.88
C ALA A 20 -0.23 3.92 23.53
N VAL A 21 -0.21 4.73 22.47
CA VAL A 21 -0.12 4.24 21.10
C VAL A 21 1.13 3.36 21.10
N PRO A 22 1.06 2.08 20.69
CA PRO A 22 2.24 1.24 20.63
C PRO A 22 3.26 1.93 19.74
N SER A 23 4.32 2.45 20.34
CA SER A 23 5.48 2.98 19.64
C SER A 23 6.06 1.82 18.83
N PHE A 24 5.81 1.79 17.54
CA PHE A 24 6.57 0.96 16.63
C PHE A 24 7.99 1.51 16.67
N GLY A 25 8.85 0.84 17.43
CA GLY A 25 10.19 1.33 17.72
C GLY A 25 11.01 1.56 16.45
N GLU A 26 11.81 2.57 16.54
CA GLU A 26 12.52 3.35 15.54
C GLU A 26 13.52 2.62 14.62
N ASP A 27 13.75 1.30 14.74
CA ASP A 27 14.92 0.65 14.12
C ASP A 27 14.62 -0.25 12.92
N LEU A 28 13.38 -0.35 12.44
CA LEU A 28 13.05 -1.21 11.32
C LEU A 28 12.43 -0.41 10.18
N PRO A 29 13.09 -0.30 9.01
CA PRO A 29 12.47 0.25 7.81
C PRO A 29 11.17 -0.51 7.50
N ARG A 30 10.08 0.22 7.22
CA ARG A 30 8.76 -0.37 6.99
C ARG A 30 8.61 -0.98 5.61
N PHE A 31 9.35 -0.42 4.62
CA PHE A 31 9.31 -0.86 3.24
C PHE A 31 10.68 -1.39 2.80
N PHE A 32 10.70 -2.28 1.79
CA PHE A 32 11.96 -2.72 1.18
C PHE A 32 12.65 -1.58 0.44
N PHE A 33 11.86 -0.74 -0.23
CA PHE A 33 12.31 0.45 -0.93
C PHE A 33 11.78 1.68 -0.19
N GLU A 34 12.48 2.04 0.86
CA GLU A 34 12.14 3.17 1.71
C GLU A 34 13.07 4.34 1.43
N GLY A 35 12.49 5.53 1.18
CA GLY A 35 13.24 6.76 0.97
C GLY A 35 13.66 7.42 2.28
N ASN A 36 14.11 8.67 2.17
CA ASN A 36 14.56 9.46 3.33
C ASN A 36 13.43 10.29 3.99
N GLY A 37 12.17 10.05 3.59
CA GLY A 37 11.00 10.78 4.10
C GLY A 37 10.76 12.14 3.47
N HIS A 38 11.45 12.46 2.38
CA HIS A 38 11.32 13.70 1.63
C HIS A 38 11.05 13.43 0.15
N LEU A 39 10.10 14.14 -0.44
CA LEU A 39 9.72 13.96 -1.84
C LEU A 39 9.59 15.32 -2.53
N VAL A 40 10.27 15.45 -3.67
CA VAL A 40 10.19 16.61 -4.56
C VAL A 40 9.69 16.17 -5.93
N LEU A 41 8.57 16.73 -6.39
CA LEU A 41 7.95 16.43 -7.68
C LEU A 41 7.50 17.72 -8.36
N HIS A 42 7.74 17.83 -9.65
CA HIS A 42 7.14 18.87 -10.50
C HIS A 42 5.92 18.28 -11.22
N HIS A 43 4.83 19.01 -11.33
CA HIS A 43 3.63 18.56 -12.03
C HIS A 43 3.60 19.08 -13.46
N ALA A 44 3.59 18.16 -14.45
CA ALA A 44 3.72 18.50 -15.88
C ALA A 44 2.64 19.46 -16.42
N TYR A 45 1.43 19.47 -15.83
CA TYR A 45 0.28 20.22 -16.35
C TYR A 45 -0.14 21.40 -15.48
N LEU A 46 0.26 21.42 -14.22
CA LEU A 46 -0.12 22.47 -13.27
C LEU A 46 1.01 23.49 -13.06
N ASP A 47 2.19 23.22 -13.62
CA ASP A 47 3.42 24.02 -13.45
C ASP A 47 3.70 24.37 -11.97
N THR A 48 3.45 23.39 -11.10
CA THR A 48 3.66 23.49 -9.66
C THR A 48 4.66 22.46 -9.18
N THR A 49 5.34 22.76 -8.09
CA THR A 49 6.29 21.86 -7.45
C THR A 49 5.80 21.51 -6.06
N LEU A 50 5.75 20.22 -5.77
CA LEU A 50 5.61 19.66 -4.44
C LEU A 50 7.01 19.49 -3.86
N ASP A 51 7.25 20.00 -2.66
CA ASP A 51 8.47 19.82 -1.88
C ASP A 51 8.05 19.60 -0.43
N VAL A 52 7.98 18.32 0.00
CA VAL A 52 7.43 17.98 1.31
C VAL A 52 8.26 16.93 2.05
N ARG A 53 8.37 17.11 3.36
CA ARG A 53 8.83 16.08 4.26
C ARG A 53 7.62 15.34 4.83
N TYR A 54 7.34 14.16 4.30
CA TYR A 54 6.16 13.37 4.63
C TYR A 54 6.40 12.36 5.76
N ARG A 55 7.67 12.12 6.16
CA ARG A 55 8.02 11.23 7.25
C ARG A 55 9.11 11.85 8.12
N HIS A 56 8.89 11.85 9.43
CA HIS A 56 9.81 12.35 10.43
C HIS A 56 10.98 11.38 10.72
N ALA A 57 11.99 11.84 11.43
CA ALA A 57 13.14 11.00 11.78
C ALA A 57 12.79 9.83 12.70
N ASP A 58 11.74 9.97 13.50
CA ASP A 58 11.19 8.92 14.37
C ASP A 58 10.34 7.87 13.60
N GLY A 59 10.25 7.99 12.28
CA GLY A 59 9.49 7.10 11.42
C GLY A 59 7.97 7.39 11.37
N SER A 60 7.47 8.38 12.11
CA SER A 60 6.07 8.80 12.01
C SER A 60 5.80 9.55 10.71
N TYR A 61 4.58 9.40 10.16
CA TYR A 61 4.16 10.10 8.96
C TYR A 61 3.46 11.42 9.31
N ASP A 62 3.78 12.48 8.57
CA ASP A 62 3.16 13.78 8.69
C ASP A 62 1.83 13.78 7.91
N ALA A 63 0.70 13.77 8.61
CA ALA A 63 -0.61 13.72 7.99
C ALA A 63 -0.93 14.94 7.09
N PRO A 64 -0.60 16.19 7.46
CA PRO A 64 -0.71 17.33 6.57
C PRO A 64 0.11 17.19 5.29
N ALA A 65 1.34 16.68 5.35
CA ALA A 65 2.18 16.45 4.17
C ALA A 65 1.60 15.35 3.26
N LEU A 66 1.05 14.27 3.84
CA LEU A 66 0.34 13.25 3.07
C LEU A 66 -0.87 13.83 2.34
N LYS A 67 -1.63 14.74 2.95
CA LYS A 67 -2.74 15.45 2.30
C LYS A 67 -2.26 16.36 1.15
N GLN A 68 -1.12 17.00 1.28
CA GLN A 68 -0.52 17.76 0.18
C GLN A 68 -0.15 16.83 -1.00
N ILE A 69 0.40 15.63 -0.71
CA ILE A 69 0.68 14.63 -1.74
C ILE A 69 -0.60 14.15 -2.41
N GLU A 70 -1.66 13.83 -1.66
CA GLU A 70 -2.97 13.43 -2.21
C GLU A 70 -3.51 14.50 -3.17
N HIS A 71 -3.51 15.77 -2.75
CA HIS A 71 -3.93 16.89 -3.57
C HIS A 71 -3.06 17.04 -4.84
N PHE A 72 -1.75 16.87 -4.73
CA PHE A 72 -0.82 16.97 -5.86
C PHE A 72 -1.03 15.83 -6.88
N PHE A 73 -1.34 14.63 -6.42
CA PHE A 73 -1.60 13.44 -7.25
C PHE A 73 -3.04 13.31 -7.74
N ARG A 74 -3.92 14.27 -7.45
CA ARG A 74 -5.34 14.19 -7.76
C ARG A 74 -5.65 13.90 -9.23
N SER A 75 -6.83 13.36 -9.47
CA SER A 75 -7.34 13.10 -10.81
C SER A 75 -7.46 14.40 -11.62
N ARG A 76 -6.79 14.45 -12.75
CA ARG A 76 -6.64 15.66 -13.56
C ARG A 76 -7.96 16.16 -14.18
N ALA A 77 -8.88 15.24 -14.50
CA ALA A 77 -10.10 15.59 -15.20
C ALA A 77 -11.17 16.20 -14.30
N ASP A 78 -11.27 15.74 -13.05
CA ASP A 78 -12.35 16.05 -12.13
C ASP A 78 -11.87 16.55 -10.75
N GLY A 79 -10.56 16.62 -10.53
CA GLY A 79 -9.96 17.11 -9.30
C GLY A 79 -10.14 16.18 -8.09
N ARG A 80 -10.71 15.00 -8.27
CA ARG A 80 -10.89 14.04 -7.16
C ARG A 80 -9.56 13.61 -6.60
N GLU A 81 -9.52 13.47 -5.28
CA GLU A 81 -8.37 13.05 -4.49
C GLU A 81 -8.59 11.64 -3.93
N ALA A 82 -7.51 10.94 -3.67
CA ALA A 82 -7.51 9.66 -2.97
C ALA A 82 -6.24 9.54 -2.13
N PRO A 83 -6.28 8.78 -1.01
CA PRO A 83 -5.09 8.48 -0.23
C PRO A 83 -4.06 7.74 -1.07
N ILE A 84 -2.91 8.38 -1.29
CA ILE A 84 -1.84 7.77 -2.10
C ILE A 84 -1.14 6.68 -1.28
N SER A 85 -0.91 5.53 -1.89
CA SER A 85 -0.21 4.42 -1.27
C SER A 85 1.12 4.86 -0.66
N LEU A 86 1.32 4.65 0.64
CA LEU A 86 2.58 4.95 1.32
C LEU A 86 3.76 4.23 0.66
N ARG A 87 3.55 2.99 0.20
CA ARG A 87 4.58 2.23 -0.54
C ARG A 87 4.98 2.93 -1.84
N LEU A 88 4.04 3.57 -2.54
CA LEU A 88 4.36 4.36 -3.74
C LEU A 88 5.16 5.62 -3.37
N ILE A 89 4.74 6.34 -2.35
CA ILE A 89 5.43 7.54 -1.86
C ILE A 89 6.87 7.20 -1.48
N GLU A 90 7.06 6.14 -0.69
CA GLU A 90 8.39 5.68 -0.26
C GLU A 90 9.24 5.21 -1.43
N LEU A 91 8.67 4.49 -2.40
CA LEU A 91 9.38 4.06 -3.61
C LEU A 91 9.85 5.25 -4.44
N LEU A 92 9.01 6.28 -4.61
CA LEU A 92 9.41 7.51 -5.34
C LEU A 92 10.50 8.27 -4.60
N SER A 93 10.41 8.40 -3.28
CA SER A 93 11.46 8.99 -2.45
C SER A 93 12.75 8.17 -2.48
N TYR A 94 12.66 6.83 -2.49
CA TYR A 94 13.81 5.94 -2.69
C TYR A 94 14.48 6.19 -4.04
N ILE A 95 13.71 6.26 -5.12
CA ILE A 95 14.24 6.54 -6.47
C ILE A 95 14.93 7.91 -6.48
N GLN A 96 14.31 8.93 -5.91
CA GLN A 96 14.87 10.27 -5.77
C GLN A 96 16.23 10.23 -5.05
N GLY A 97 16.29 9.59 -3.89
CA GLY A 97 17.49 9.56 -3.05
C GLY A 97 18.59 8.61 -3.53
N HIS A 98 18.24 7.54 -4.28
CA HIS A 98 19.19 6.53 -4.73
C HIS A 98 19.77 6.80 -6.12
N TYR A 99 18.96 7.33 -7.04
CA TYR A 99 19.38 7.56 -8.42
C TYR A 99 19.67 9.02 -8.75
N HIS A 100 19.31 9.96 -7.86
CA HIS A 100 19.61 11.39 -7.96
C HIS A 100 19.18 12.03 -9.31
N PRO A 101 17.91 11.88 -9.76
CA PRO A 101 17.44 12.63 -10.90
C PRO A 101 17.55 14.14 -10.66
N ARG A 102 17.84 14.91 -11.69
CA ARG A 102 17.83 16.37 -11.58
C ARG A 102 16.43 16.92 -11.28
N GLN A 103 15.40 16.24 -11.80
CA GLN A 103 14.00 16.54 -11.55
C GLN A 103 13.17 15.30 -11.79
N MET A 104 12.10 15.13 -11.01
CA MET A 104 11.04 14.15 -11.22
C MET A 104 9.77 14.89 -11.63
N ILE A 105 9.21 14.55 -12.80
CA ILE A 105 8.03 15.22 -13.37
C ILE A 105 6.86 14.24 -13.36
N LEU A 106 5.81 14.55 -12.58
CA LEU A 106 4.58 13.79 -12.51
C LEU A 106 3.69 14.13 -13.70
N LEU A 107 3.38 13.12 -14.53
CA LEU A 107 2.47 13.20 -15.67
C LEU A 107 1.06 12.75 -15.32
N SER A 108 0.95 11.72 -14.46
CA SER A 108 -0.33 11.18 -13.99
C SER A 108 -0.14 10.51 -12.63
N GLY A 109 -0.96 10.90 -11.67
CA GLY A 109 -1.09 10.26 -10.36
C GLY A 109 -2.37 9.44 -10.28
N PHE A 110 -3.22 9.71 -9.27
CA PHE A 110 -4.53 9.11 -9.14
C PHE A 110 -5.42 9.45 -10.35
N ARG A 111 -6.22 8.49 -10.78
CA ARG A 111 -7.26 8.67 -11.80
C ARG A 111 -8.58 8.21 -11.22
N SER A 112 -9.59 9.06 -11.27
CA SER A 112 -10.93 8.60 -10.96
C SER A 112 -11.36 7.47 -11.91
N PRO A 113 -12.21 6.53 -11.48
CA PRO A 113 -12.69 5.46 -12.33
C PRO A 113 -13.30 5.98 -13.65
N GLU A 114 -14.05 7.08 -13.58
CA GLU A 114 -14.69 7.71 -14.73
C GLU A 114 -13.64 8.29 -15.69
N PHE A 115 -12.66 9.02 -15.18
CA PHE A 115 -11.57 9.54 -16.03
C PHE A 115 -10.77 8.42 -16.69
N ASN A 116 -10.53 7.31 -15.95
CA ASN A 116 -9.86 6.15 -16.52
C ASN A 116 -10.69 5.50 -17.65
N ALA A 117 -12.01 5.43 -17.49
CA ALA A 117 -12.93 4.94 -18.52
C ALA A 117 -12.93 5.84 -19.75
N ASP A 118 -13.00 7.16 -19.57
CA ASP A 118 -12.97 8.15 -20.66
C ASP A 118 -11.67 8.06 -21.48
N LEU A 119 -10.51 7.96 -20.81
CA LEU A 119 -9.22 7.77 -21.47
C LEU A 119 -9.20 6.49 -22.31
N ARG A 120 -9.78 5.40 -21.81
CA ARG A 120 -9.87 4.13 -22.51
C ARG A 120 -10.80 4.22 -23.71
N ASN A 121 -11.97 4.84 -23.56
CA ASN A 121 -12.95 5.06 -24.63
C ASN A 121 -12.39 5.96 -25.74
N ALA A 122 -11.52 6.90 -25.40
CA ALA A 122 -10.81 7.76 -26.35
C ALA A 122 -9.65 7.03 -27.09
N GLY A 123 -9.50 5.71 -26.89
CA GLY A 123 -8.45 4.91 -27.55
C GLY A 123 -7.08 5.00 -26.89
N GLY A 124 -7.00 5.54 -25.68
CA GLY A 124 -5.77 5.57 -24.88
C GLY A 124 -5.28 4.17 -24.52
N ALA A 125 -3.95 4.01 -24.39
CA ALA A 125 -3.33 2.78 -23.89
C ALA A 125 -3.52 2.64 -22.37
N VAL A 126 -4.78 2.55 -21.93
CA VAL A 126 -5.19 2.54 -20.53
C VAL A 126 -5.86 1.22 -20.18
N ALA A 127 -5.35 0.53 -19.17
CA ALA A 127 -5.94 -0.71 -18.68
C ALA A 127 -7.28 -0.43 -17.98
N GLN A 128 -8.25 -1.34 -18.13
CA GLN A 128 -9.50 -1.30 -17.36
C GLN A 128 -9.20 -1.41 -15.87
N ALA A 129 -8.31 -2.31 -15.50
CA ALA A 129 -7.80 -2.53 -14.15
C ALA A 129 -6.54 -1.71 -13.90
N SER A 130 -6.66 -0.40 -13.87
CA SER A 130 -5.52 0.49 -13.70
C SER A 130 -5.21 0.71 -12.21
N LEU A 131 -3.95 0.54 -11.80
CA LEU A 131 -3.52 0.87 -10.44
C LEU A 131 -3.47 2.38 -10.15
N HIS A 132 -3.63 3.22 -11.16
CA HIS A 132 -3.92 4.64 -10.96
C HIS A 132 -5.27 4.86 -10.27
N THR A 133 -6.28 4.01 -10.54
CA THR A 133 -7.59 4.12 -9.87
C THR A 133 -7.55 3.67 -8.41
N GLU A 134 -6.50 2.93 -8.03
CA GLU A 134 -6.25 2.48 -6.66
C GLU A 134 -5.25 3.40 -5.92
N ALA A 135 -4.87 4.54 -6.52
CA ALA A 135 -3.86 5.47 -6.00
C ALA A 135 -2.50 4.78 -5.68
N MET A 136 -2.17 3.74 -6.45
CA MET A 136 -0.97 2.91 -6.30
C MET A 136 0.02 3.05 -7.46
N ALA A 137 -0.23 3.95 -8.41
CA ALA A 137 0.59 4.13 -9.60
C ALA A 137 0.86 5.61 -9.90
N ALA A 138 2.00 5.84 -10.56
CA ALA A 138 2.40 7.13 -11.09
C ALA A 138 3.09 6.99 -12.45
N ASP A 139 2.80 7.91 -13.37
CA ASP A 139 3.53 8.08 -14.61
C ASP A 139 4.51 9.24 -14.45
N ILE A 140 5.83 8.97 -14.52
CA ILE A 140 6.88 9.94 -14.15
C ILE A 140 7.99 9.97 -15.21
N THR A 141 8.44 11.19 -15.53
CA THR A 141 9.70 11.44 -16.26
C THR A 141 10.81 11.80 -15.26
N PHE A 142 11.97 11.17 -15.43
CA PHE A 142 13.15 11.41 -14.59
C PHE A 142 14.21 12.15 -15.40
N ILE A 143 14.30 13.46 -15.21
CA ILE A 143 15.26 14.30 -15.93
C ILE A 143 16.67 14.04 -15.39
N GLY A 144 17.61 13.85 -16.29
CA GLY A 144 19.00 13.59 -15.96
C GLY A 144 19.37 12.13 -15.75
N LEU A 145 18.40 11.21 -15.90
CA LEU A 145 18.66 9.77 -15.87
C LEU A 145 18.45 9.13 -17.25
N ASP A 146 19.18 8.06 -17.51
CA ASP A 146 18.85 7.12 -18.59
C ASP A 146 17.63 6.29 -18.18
N MET A 147 16.49 6.60 -18.80
CA MET A 147 15.20 5.98 -18.49
C MET A 147 15.18 4.48 -18.74
N ALA A 148 15.85 4.00 -19.79
CA ALA A 148 15.93 2.57 -20.09
C ALA A 148 16.74 1.85 -19.01
N ARG A 149 17.86 2.42 -18.59
CA ARG A 149 18.69 1.87 -17.51
C ARG A 149 17.94 1.86 -16.17
N LEU A 150 17.21 2.95 -15.86
CA LEU A 150 16.39 3.00 -14.65
C LEU A 150 15.30 1.92 -14.68
N TRP A 151 14.59 1.77 -15.83
CA TRP A 151 13.56 0.75 -16.03
C TRP A 151 14.11 -0.67 -15.77
N HIS A 152 15.29 -1.01 -16.32
CA HIS A 152 15.96 -2.30 -16.05
C HIS A 152 16.29 -2.48 -14.56
N ARG A 153 16.78 -1.44 -13.88
CA ARG A 153 17.11 -1.50 -12.46
C ARG A 153 15.88 -1.76 -11.58
N LEU A 154 14.78 -1.04 -11.81
CA LEU A 154 13.54 -1.23 -11.08
C LEU A 154 12.93 -2.62 -11.32
N ARG A 155 13.06 -3.13 -12.56
CA ARG A 155 12.69 -4.51 -12.88
C ARG A 155 13.51 -5.53 -12.08
N ASP A 156 14.82 -5.41 -12.10
CA ASP A 156 15.71 -6.36 -11.42
C ASP A 156 15.51 -6.34 -9.90
N GLN A 157 15.09 -5.22 -9.35
CA GLN A 157 14.74 -5.05 -7.94
C GLN A 157 13.33 -5.56 -7.59
N ASN A 158 12.48 -5.90 -8.56
CA ASN A 158 11.08 -6.30 -8.35
C ASN A 158 10.26 -5.29 -7.52
N THR A 159 10.40 -3.99 -7.81
CA THR A 159 9.75 -2.91 -7.03
C THR A 159 8.23 -2.88 -7.15
N GLY A 160 7.66 -3.54 -8.14
CA GLY A 160 6.25 -3.53 -8.50
C GLY A 160 6.06 -3.60 -10.01
N GLY A 161 5.00 -3.01 -10.54
CA GLY A 161 4.82 -2.86 -11.98
C GLY A 161 5.67 -1.72 -12.53
N VAL A 162 6.41 -1.95 -13.61
CA VAL A 162 7.20 -0.92 -14.29
C VAL A 162 7.03 -1.00 -15.80
N GLY A 163 6.42 0.03 -16.38
CA GLY A 163 6.20 0.17 -17.82
C GLY A 163 7.08 1.27 -18.43
N TYR A 164 7.73 0.99 -19.55
CA TYR A 164 8.54 1.98 -20.26
C TYR A 164 7.85 2.49 -21.51
N TYR A 165 7.50 3.77 -21.50
CA TYR A 165 6.88 4.50 -22.61
C TYR A 165 7.92 5.38 -23.29
N ARG A 166 8.79 4.73 -24.10
CA ARG A 166 9.97 5.35 -24.72
C ARG A 166 9.64 6.60 -25.54
N GLN A 167 8.60 6.55 -26.37
CA GLN A 167 8.20 7.68 -27.22
C GLN A 167 7.73 8.88 -26.40
N ASN A 168 7.03 8.63 -25.32
CA ASN A 168 6.49 9.64 -24.42
C ASN A 168 7.48 10.02 -23.30
N LYS A 169 8.63 9.35 -23.22
CA LYS A 169 9.73 9.62 -22.29
C LYS A 169 9.32 9.56 -20.82
N PHE A 170 8.50 8.56 -20.44
CA PHE A 170 8.15 8.34 -19.03
C PHE A 170 8.19 6.86 -18.66
N LEU A 171 8.26 6.60 -17.35
CA LEU A 171 7.99 5.30 -16.76
C LEU A 171 6.65 5.33 -16.03
N HIS A 172 5.83 4.31 -16.27
CA HIS A 172 4.79 3.93 -15.34
C HIS A 172 5.43 3.15 -14.19
N ILE A 173 5.13 3.53 -12.97
CA ILE A 173 5.60 2.88 -11.75
C ILE A 173 4.39 2.60 -10.88
N ASP A 174 4.23 1.35 -10.45
CA ASP A 174 3.18 0.99 -9.51
C ASP A 174 3.69 0.01 -8.43
N THR A 175 2.94 -0.10 -7.35
CA THR A 175 3.26 -0.94 -6.20
C THR A 175 2.38 -2.20 -6.12
N GLY A 176 1.83 -2.63 -7.26
CA GLY A 176 1.14 -3.91 -7.41
C GLY A 176 2.12 -5.08 -7.57
N PRO A 177 1.60 -6.25 -7.98
CA PRO A 177 2.45 -7.40 -8.29
C PRO A 177 3.50 -7.06 -9.35
N PRO A 178 4.75 -7.55 -9.22
CA PRO A 178 5.81 -7.28 -10.18
C PRO A 178 5.41 -7.69 -11.60
N ARG A 179 5.48 -6.74 -12.51
CA ARG A 179 5.27 -6.95 -13.95
C ARG A 179 6.02 -5.88 -14.74
N PHE A 180 6.53 -6.26 -15.90
CA PHE A 180 7.40 -5.39 -16.69
C PHE A 180 6.98 -5.41 -18.15
N TRP A 181 6.90 -4.23 -18.75
CA TRP A 181 6.50 -4.11 -20.16
C TRP A 181 7.09 -2.85 -20.81
N GLU A 182 7.16 -2.88 -22.10
CA GLU A 182 7.25 -1.68 -22.93
C GLU A 182 5.88 -1.33 -23.50
N ALA A 183 5.70 -0.11 -24.00
CA ALA A 183 4.42 0.33 -24.56
C ALA A 183 3.88 -0.62 -25.64
N THR A 184 4.77 -1.22 -26.45
CA THR A 184 4.44 -2.17 -27.53
C THR A 184 4.04 -3.56 -27.05
N THR A 185 4.38 -3.95 -25.82
CA THR A 185 4.07 -5.26 -25.23
C THR A 185 3.00 -5.18 -24.13
N SER A 186 2.41 -4.01 -23.96
CA SER A 186 1.37 -3.77 -22.95
C SER A 186 0.08 -4.51 -23.30
N ARG A 187 -0.51 -5.22 -22.30
CA ARG A 187 -1.78 -5.93 -22.41
C ARG A 187 -2.98 -5.09 -21.95
N VAL A 188 -2.96 -3.80 -22.22
CA VAL A 188 -3.98 -2.85 -21.72
C VAL A 188 -5.39 -3.11 -22.29
N GLN A 189 -5.52 -3.83 -23.39
CA GLN A 189 -6.79 -4.13 -24.03
C GLN A 189 -7.50 -5.37 -23.46
N GLU A 190 -6.83 -6.16 -22.60
CA GLU A 190 -7.45 -7.34 -22.00
C GLU A 190 -8.59 -6.93 -21.05
N ASN A 191 -9.74 -7.59 -21.19
CA ASN A 191 -10.83 -7.46 -20.23
C ASN A 191 -10.60 -8.40 -19.05
N LEU A 192 -10.05 -7.86 -17.96
CA LEU A 192 -9.70 -8.61 -16.76
C LEU A 192 -10.79 -8.55 -15.67
N SER A 193 -11.82 -7.71 -15.87
CA SER A 193 -12.87 -7.49 -14.87
C SER A 193 -14.01 -8.50 -14.94
N ALA A 194 -14.23 -9.14 -16.09
CA ALA A 194 -15.40 -9.99 -16.33
C ALA A 194 -15.51 -11.19 -15.37
N ASP A 195 -14.38 -11.67 -14.87
CA ASP A 195 -14.30 -12.94 -14.14
C ASP A 195 -13.49 -12.90 -12.85
N ASN A 196 -13.31 -11.74 -12.25
CA ASN A 196 -12.44 -11.56 -11.07
C ASN A 196 -11.00 -12.10 -11.28
N ALA A 197 -10.53 -12.10 -12.52
CA ALA A 197 -9.23 -12.66 -12.88
C ALA A 197 -8.04 -11.86 -12.29
N ARG A 198 -8.30 -10.66 -11.80
CA ARG A 198 -7.27 -9.78 -11.26
C ARG A 198 -7.64 -9.28 -9.86
N ILE A 199 -7.31 -10.11 -8.89
CA ILE A 199 -7.40 -9.79 -7.47
C ILE A 199 -5.98 -9.87 -6.91
N PHE A 200 -5.59 -8.92 -6.08
CA PHE A 200 -4.33 -8.99 -5.37
C PHE A 200 -4.46 -8.45 -3.95
N LEU A 201 -3.65 -9.03 -3.08
CA LEU A 201 -3.57 -8.72 -1.68
C LEU A 201 -2.36 -7.84 -1.42
N ARG A 202 -2.51 -6.82 -0.62
CA ARG A 202 -1.44 -5.94 -0.16
C ARG A 202 -1.45 -5.84 1.35
N THR A 203 -0.28 -5.89 1.96
CA THR A 203 -0.06 -5.50 3.35
C THR A 203 0.24 -4.00 3.45
N ASP A 204 -0.03 -3.37 4.59
CA ASP A 204 0.30 -1.96 4.84
C ASP A 204 1.82 -1.70 4.77
N PHE A 205 2.65 -2.61 5.30
CA PHE A 205 4.11 -2.54 5.25
C PHE A 205 4.73 -3.80 4.64
N ASP A 206 6.03 -3.77 4.37
CA ASP A 206 6.81 -4.92 3.91
C ASP A 206 7.53 -5.61 5.08
N ARG A 207 7.78 -4.89 6.19
CA ARG A 207 8.51 -5.39 7.34
C ARG A 207 7.72 -5.25 8.61
N TYR A 208 7.69 -6.31 9.40
CA TYR A 208 6.96 -6.42 10.65
C TYR A 208 7.84 -6.98 11.76
N ARG A 209 7.55 -6.60 12.98
CA ARG A 209 8.07 -7.29 14.18
C ARG A 209 7.15 -8.43 14.60
N ASP A 210 5.87 -8.24 14.39
CA ASP A 210 4.78 -9.19 14.60
C ASP A 210 3.70 -8.89 13.58
N LEU A 211 3.08 -9.93 13.03
CA LEU A 211 1.97 -9.78 12.09
C LEU A 211 0.63 -9.52 12.78
N ASN A 212 0.53 -9.73 14.09
CA ASN A 212 -0.74 -9.49 14.80
C ASN A 212 -1.10 -8.01 14.73
N GLY A 213 -2.28 -7.71 14.20
CA GLY A 213 -2.75 -6.34 13.98
C GLY A 213 -2.32 -5.71 12.66
N ALA A 214 -1.49 -6.37 11.84
CA ALA A 214 -1.14 -5.90 10.50
C ALA A 214 -2.40 -5.67 9.66
N ILE A 215 -2.41 -4.58 8.90
CA ILE A 215 -3.51 -4.24 8.01
C ILE A 215 -3.19 -4.79 6.61
N CYS A 216 -4.17 -5.43 6.02
CA CYS A 216 -4.13 -5.90 4.65
C CYS A 216 -5.28 -5.32 3.86
N ALA A 217 -5.09 -5.13 2.57
CA ALA A 217 -6.12 -4.66 1.65
C ALA A 217 -6.20 -5.56 0.42
N LEU A 218 -7.43 -5.92 0.02
CA LEU A 218 -7.73 -6.56 -1.24
C LEU A 218 -8.07 -5.51 -2.29
N HIS A 219 -7.44 -5.64 -3.43
CA HIS A 219 -7.69 -4.82 -4.59
C HIS A 219 -8.19 -5.68 -5.74
N SER A 220 -9.26 -5.25 -6.38
CA SER A 220 -9.80 -5.94 -7.53
C SER A 220 -10.59 -4.97 -8.40
N VAL A 221 -10.83 -5.38 -9.63
CA VAL A 221 -11.52 -4.59 -10.65
C VAL A 221 -12.79 -5.28 -11.15
N THR A 222 -13.35 -6.18 -10.36
CA THR A 222 -14.52 -6.93 -10.79
C THR A 222 -15.81 -6.34 -10.24
N ALA A 223 -16.91 -6.62 -10.96
CA ALA A 223 -18.26 -6.24 -10.56
C ALA A 223 -18.92 -7.23 -9.60
N TYR A 224 -18.31 -8.39 -9.34
CA TYR A 224 -18.90 -9.45 -8.54
C TYR A 224 -18.28 -9.55 -7.16
N PRO A 225 -19.07 -9.77 -6.11
CA PRO A 225 -18.54 -10.09 -4.79
C PRO A 225 -17.68 -11.36 -4.85
N VAL A 226 -16.56 -11.34 -4.15
CA VAL A 226 -15.71 -12.52 -3.95
C VAL A 226 -15.82 -12.93 -2.50
N MET A 227 -16.10 -14.21 -2.26
CA MET A 227 -16.16 -14.79 -0.93
C MET A 227 -14.76 -15.21 -0.48
N ILE A 228 -14.25 -14.58 0.57
CA ILE A 228 -12.90 -14.81 1.12
C ILE A 228 -13.01 -15.50 2.47
N SER A 229 -12.19 -16.54 2.68
CA SER A 229 -12.08 -17.22 3.97
C SER A 229 -11.41 -16.33 5.01
N ALA A 230 -11.97 -16.29 6.21
CA ALA A 230 -11.33 -15.68 7.36
C ALA A 230 -10.10 -16.47 7.84
N HIS A 231 -9.96 -17.74 7.46
CA HIS A 231 -8.76 -18.53 7.70
C HIS A 231 -7.75 -18.29 6.58
N ALA A 232 -6.55 -17.91 6.97
CA ALA A 232 -5.46 -17.60 6.07
C ALA A 232 -4.17 -18.28 6.53
N LYS A 233 -3.13 -18.25 5.72
CA LYS A 233 -1.81 -18.80 6.06
C LYS A 233 -0.69 -17.81 5.71
N VAL A 234 0.37 -17.88 6.47
CA VAL A 234 1.67 -17.31 6.12
C VAL A 234 2.50 -18.44 5.53
N VAL A 235 3.16 -18.18 4.40
CA VAL A 235 4.00 -19.16 3.71
C VAL A 235 5.34 -18.53 3.35
N GLY A 236 6.41 -19.32 3.36
CA GLY A 236 7.76 -18.88 3.01
C GLY A 236 8.76 -19.14 4.12
N ALA A 237 9.51 -18.12 4.55
CA ALA A 237 10.48 -18.26 5.63
C ALA A 237 9.81 -18.59 6.98
N ASP A 238 8.63 -18.04 7.19
CA ASP A 238 7.75 -18.34 8.32
C ASP A 238 6.49 -19.04 7.79
N GLU A 239 6.06 -20.10 8.48
CA GLU A 239 4.83 -20.82 8.17
C GLU A 239 3.92 -20.82 9.39
N ALA A 240 2.69 -20.33 9.20
CA ALA A 240 1.70 -20.29 10.27
C ALA A 240 0.27 -20.17 9.72
N SER A 241 -0.68 -20.70 10.48
CA SER A 241 -2.09 -20.39 10.31
C SER A 241 -2.43 -19.09 11.01
N ILE A 242 -3.20 -18.22 10.33
CA ILE A 242 -3.68 -16.94 10.85
C ILE A 242 -5.17 -16.81 10.57
N THR A 243 -5.82 -15.89 11.27
CA THR A 243 -7.16 -15.43 10.91
C THR A 243 -7.11 -13.97 10.48
N ILE A 244 -8.09 -13.57 9.70
CA ILE A 244 -8.28 -12.19 9.28
C ILE A 244 -9.64 -11.71 9.75
N GLU A 245 -9.69 -10.47 10.25
CA GLU A 245 -10.91 -9.81 10.67
C GLU A 245 -11.24 -8.71 9.66
N PRO A 246 -12.36 -8.79 8.94
CA PRO A 246 -12.79 -7.72 8.05
C PRO A 246 -12.95 -6.41 8.81
N ALA A 247 -12.53 -5.30 8.21
CA ALA A 247 -12.79 -3.98 8.75
C ALA A 247 -14.30 -3.64 8.63
N ASN A 248 -14.75 -2.66 9.42
CA ASN A 248 -16.07 -2.06 9.32
C ASN A 248 -17.27 -3.00 9.54
N GLY A 249 -17.13 -4.01 10.41
CA GLY A 249 -18.26 -4.82 10.85
C GLY A 249 -18.86 -5.75 9.79
N VAL A 250 -18.11 -6.08 8.76
CA VAL A 250 -18.51 -7.11 7.80
C VAL A 250 -18.56 -8.46 8.50
N GLY A 251 -19.76 -9.07 8.55
CA GLY A 251 -19.98 -10.35 9.20
C GLY A 251 -19.43 -11.52 8.38
N LEU A 252 -19.10 -12.61 9.09
CA LEU A 252 -18.79 -13.90 8.48
C LEU A 252 -20.09 -14.70 8.29
N ASN A 253 -20.16 -15.47 7.20
CA ASN A 253 -21.20 -16.46 7.02
C ASN A 253 -20.92 -17.74 7.85
N ALA A 254 -21.79 -18.76 7.73
CA ALA A 254 -21.67 -20.01 8.48
C ALA A 254 -20.37 -20.79 8.16
N GLU A 255 -19.82 -20.62 6.96
CA GLU A 255 -18.58 -21.24 6.51
C GLU A 255 -17.32 -20.43 6.90
N GLY A 256 -17.48 -19.32 7.64
CA GLY A 256 -16.37 -18.46 8.03
C GLY A 256 -15.82 -17.60 6.89
N CYS A 257 -16.67 -17.28 5.90
CA CYS A 257 -16.32 -16.46 4.75
C CYS A 257 -16.99 -15.09 4.81
N PHE A 258 -16.37 -14.08 4.22
CA PHE A 258 -16.95 -12.75 4.06
C PHE A 258 -16.90 -12.28 2.60
N ALA A 259 -17.87 -11.46 2.22
CA ALA A 259 -17.97 -10.92 0.88
C ALA A 259 -17.09 -9.67 0.73
N VAL A 260 -16.29 -9.63 -0.32
CA VAL A 260 -15.58 -8.45 -0.78
C VAL A 260 -16.26 -7.97 -2.05
N SER A 261 -16.90 -6.80 -1.98
CA SER A 261 -17.51 -6.15 -3.14
C SER A 261 -16.51 -5.24 -3.80
N LEU A 262 -16.44 -5.30 -5.11
CA LEU A 262 -15.48 -4.59 -5.93
C LEU A 262 -16.20 -3.56 -6.80
N PRO A 263 -15.57 -2.44 -7.20
CA PRO A 263 -14.10 -2.18 -7.25
C PRO A 263 -13.47 -1.70 -5.93
N ASP A 264 -14.20 -1.59 -4.84
CA ASP A 264 -13.68 -1.01 -3.60
C ASP A 264 -12.56 -1.86 -2.99
N ALA A 265 -11.49 -1.22 -2.55
CA ALA A 265 -10.51 -1.83 -1.69
C ALA A 265 -11.15 -2.24 -0.36
N ARG A 266 -10.87 -3.46 0.11
CA ARG A 266 -11.36 -3.95 1.40
C ARG A 266 -10.19 -4.18 2.34
N GLU A 267 -10.29 -3.57 3.49
CA GLU A 267 -9.28 -3.69 4.53
C GLU A 267 -9.69 -4.74 5.57
N PHE A 268 -8.70 -5.43 6.11
CA PHE A 268 -8.86 -6.37 7.21
C PHE A 268 -7.59 -6.41 8.06
N ARG A 269 -7.73 -6.90 9.30
CA ARG A 269 -6.63 -7.07 10.24
C ARG A 269 -6.23 -8.52 10.36
N VAL A 270 -4.94 -8.76 10.41
CA VAL A 270 -4.38 -10.07 10.72
C VAL A 270 -4.49 -10.33 12.22
N ARG A 271 -4.90 -11.56 12.57
CA ARG A 271 -4.83 -12.10 13.92
C ARG A 271 -3.97 -13.35 13.94
N SER A 272 -2.95 -13.35 14.74
CA SER A 272 -2.06 -14.49 14.93
C SER A 272 -1.91 -14.83 16.40
N THR A 273 -2.13 -16.11 16.73
CA THR A 273 -1.88 -16.66 18.06
C THR A 273 -1.29 -18.06 17.89
N PRO A 274 -0.04 -18.33 18.29
CA PRO A 274 0.95 -17.40 18.86
C PRO A 274 1.47 -16.37 17.87
N ALA A 275 2.19 -15.35 18.38
CA ALA A 275 2.84 -14.34 17.55
C ALA A 275 3.80 -15.01 16.53
N ILE A 276 3.70 -14.61 15.28
CA ILE A 276 4.58 -15.11 14.22
C ILE A 276 5.85 -14.28 14.24
N GLY A 277 7.01 -14.95 14.21
CA GLY A 277 8.31 -14.29 14.26
C GLY A 277 8.97 -14.37 15.63
N GLY A 278 8.74 -15.44 16.40
CA GLY A 278 9.44 -15.71 17.68
C GLY A 278 10.96 -15.82 17.54
N PRO A 279 11.71 -15.87 18.68
CA PRO A 279 13.17 -15.97 18.69
C PRO A 279 13.63 -17.29 18.03
N GLY A 280 13.92 -17.27 16.78
CA GLY A 280 14.23 -18.45 15.95
C GLY A 280 13.66 -18.37 14.54
N GLY A 281 12.88 -17.33 14.23
CA GLY A 281 12.35 -17.07 12.89
C GLY A 281 13.44 -17.05 11.83
N ARG A 282 13.22 -17.76 10.72
CA ARG A 282 14.18 -17.84 9.61
C ARG A 282 14.29 -16.46 8.95
N ARG A 283 15.49 -16.03 8.62
CA ARG A 283 15.66 -14.86 7.76
C ARG A 283 15.16 -15.22 6.37
N GLY A 284 14.24 -14.44 5.84
CA GLY A 284 13.70 -14.62 4.50
C GLY A 284 12.38 -13.91 4.32
N GLN A 285 11.84 -14.04 3.13
CA GLN A 285 10.56 -13.46 2.78
C GLN A 285 9.44 -14.49 2.96
N SER A 286 8.33 -14.02 3.50
CA SER A 286 7.07 -14.75 3.61
C SER A 286 5.98 -14.02 2.82
N ARG A 287 4.82 -14.64 2.68
CA ARG A 287 3.62 -14.05 2.08
C ARG A 287 2.39 -14.49 2.85
N ILE A 288 1.39 -13.61 2.91
CA ILE A 288 0.07 -13.97 3.37
C ILE A 288 -0.71 -14.55 2.18
N VAL A 289 -1.37 -15.67 2.38
CA VAL A 289 -2.20 -16.34 1.38
C VAL A 289 -3.62 -16.48 1.92
N LEU A 290 -4.56 -15.93 1.18
CA LEU A 290 -6.00 -16.06 1.41
C LEU A 290 -6.58 -17.09 0.45
N SER A 291 -7.57 -17.86 0.90
CA SER A 291 -8.35 -18.73 0.04
C SER A 291 -9.68 -18.08 -0.31
N THR A 292 -10.14 -18.28 -1.54
CA THR A 292 -11.51 -17.94 -1.93
C THR A 292 -12.43 -19.12 -1.57
N CYS A 293 -13.59 -18.82 -0.97
CA CYS A 293 -14.54 -19.86 -0.54
C CYS A 293 -15.30 -20.48 -1.71
N GLU A 294 -15.52 -19.69 -2.75
CA GLU A 294 -16.23 -20.14 -3.97
C GLU A 294 -15.43 -19.74 -5.21
N PRO A 295 -14.37 -20.50 -5.56
CA PRO A 295 -13.64 -20.21 -6.78
C PRO A 295 -14.55 -20.45 -8.00
N ARG A 296 -14.91 -19.41 -8.71
CA ARG A 296 -15.75 -19.54 -9.91
C ARG A 296 -14.94 -20.15 -11.06
N LEU A 297 -15.22 -21.45 -11.36
CA LEU A 297 -14.90 -22.16 -12.60
C LEU A 297 -13.61 -21.71 -13.33
N GLY A 298 -12.49 -21.72 -12.62
CA GLY A 298 -11.17 -21.48 -13.22
C GLY A 298 -10.83 -20.02 -13.54
N LYS A 299 -11.66 -19.05 -13.15
CA LYS A 299 -11.49 -17.63 -13.46
C LYS A 299 -11.18 -16.78 -12.22
N THR A 300 -11.84 -17.03 -11.08
CA THR A 300 -11.46 -16.46 -9.80
C THR A 300 -10.32 -17.28 -9.22
N PRO A 301 -9.19 -16.68 -8.81
CA PRO A 301 -8.09 -17.43 -8.20
C PRO A 301 -8.57 -18.18 -6.95
N ALA A 302 -8.19 -19.44 -6.80
CA ALA A 302 -8.46 -20.21 -5.58
C ALA A 302 -7.67 -19.64 -4.37
N GLU A 303 -6.50 -19.09 -4.62
CA GLU A 303 -5.66 -18.45 -3.63
C GLU A 303 -5.22 -17.04 -4.10
N ILE A 304 -5.20 -16.10 -3.17
CA ILE A 304 -4.76 -14.73 -3.38
C ILE A 304 -3.56 -14.48 -2.48
N THR A 305 -2.44 -14.07 -3.08
CA THR A 305 -1.17 -13.96 -2.38
C THR A 305 -0.75 -12.50 -2.23
N SER A 306 -0.23 -12.13 -1.06
CA SER A 306 0.27 -10.78 -0.78
C SER A 306 1.60 -10.47 -1.50
N ASN A 307 2.01 -9.19 -1.44
CA ASN A 307 3.40 -8.83 -1.63
C ASN A 307 4.31 -9.61 -0.64
N PRO A 308 5.61 -9.74 -0.94
CA PRO A 308 6.58 -10.28 0.02
C PRO A 308 6.63 -9.43 1.29
N ILE A 309 6.77 -10.11 2.43
CA ILE A 309 6.97 -9.48 3.74
C ILE A 309 8.15 -10.13 4.46
N GLU A 310 8.78 -9.39 5.35
CA GLU A 310 9.77 -9.90 6.31
C GLU A 310 9.24 -9.72 7.73
N ILE A 311 9.32 -10.78 8.53
CA ILE A 311 8.98 -10.75 9.96
C ILE A 311 10.31 -10.82 10.73
N ARG A 312 10.64 -9.73 11.44
CA ARG A 312 11.90 -9.58 12.20
C ARG A 312 11.58 -9.32 13.68
N PRO A 313 11.43 -10.36 14.50
CA PRO A 313 11.21 -10.19 15.93
C PRO A 313 12.39 -9.46 16.58
N ARG A 314 12.12 -8.73 17.67
CA ARG A 314 13.20 -8.14 18.46
C ARG A 314 14.06 -9.26 19.03
N TYR A 315 15.36 -9.15 18.87
CA TYR A 315 16.30 -9.89 19.67
C TYR A 315 16.16 -9.38 21.11
N THR A 316 15.47 -10.11 21.97
CA THR A 316 15.68 -9.95 23.41
C THR A 316 17.03 -10.56 23.70
N ALA A 317 18.06 -9.72 23.91
CA ALA A 317 19.30 -10.21 24.49
C ALA A 317 18.93 -10.95 25.78
N ALA A 318 19.19 -12.25 25.83
CA ALA A 318 19.08 -12.99 27.06
C ALA A 318 20.08 -12.31 28.03
N HIS A 319 19.56 -11.69 29.09
CA HIS A 319 20.41 -11.32 30.22
C HIS A 319 20.88 -12.63 30.85
N ASN A 320 22.12 -12.99 30.54
CA ASN A 320 22.90 -13.98 31.33
C ASN A 320 23.38 -13.31 32.62
#